data_206f2f33528cc9afe022c65d16199f04
#
_entry.id   206f2f33528cc9afe022c65d16199f04
#
_cell.length_a   1.000
_cell.length_b   1.000
_cell.length_c   1.000
_cell.angle_alpha   90.00
_cell.angle_beta   90.00
_cell.angle_gamma   90.00
#
_symmetry.space_group_name_H-M   'P 1'
#
loop_
_entity.id
_entity.type
_entity.pdbx_description
1 polymer ?
#
loop_
_entity_poly.entity_id
_entity_poly.type
_entity_poly.pdbx_seq_one_letter_code
_entity_poly.pdbx_strand_id
1 'polypeptide(L)' 'MSKYTIYYNTRQDMYRKLAAHWKAWADDSQIPEIQRIGMSFFFRHIGKRFGLLTEFKDIGVI' A
#
# COMPACT_ATOMS: atom_id res chain seq x y z
N MET A 1 -9.43 -0.34 23.97
CA MET A 1 -8.64 -1.01 22.91
C MET A 1 -7.26 -1.37 23.42
N SER A 2 -6.72 -2.50 22.99
CA SER A 2 -5.34 -2.87 23.32
C SER A 2 -4.35 -2.01 22.54
N LYS A 3 -3.12 -1.90 23.06
CA LYS A 3 -2.04 -1.22 22.33
C LYS A 3 -1.82 -1.82 20.95
N TYR A 4 -1.98 -3.14 20.82
CA TYR A 4 -1.83 -3.83 19.55
C TYR A 4 -2.88 -3.39 18.54
N THR A 5 -4.14 -3.25 18.95
CA THR A 5 -5.22 -2.81 18.07
C THR A 5 -4.97 -1.38 17.57
N ILE A 6 -4.53 -0.49 18.46
CA ILE A 6 -4.20 0.90 18.09
C ILE A 6 -3.05 0.91 17.10
N TYR A 7 -1.99 0.15 17.34
CA TYR A 7 -0.85 0.03 16.44
C TYR A 7 -1.29 -0.45 15.06
N TYR A 8 -2.09 -1.51 15.01
CA TYR A 8 -2.56 -2.10 13.76
C TYR A 8 -3.36 -1.08 12.93
N ASN A 9 -4.31 -0.40 13.57
CA ASN A 9 -5.14 0.59 12.89
C ASN A 9 -4.33 1.78 12.38
N THR A 10 -3.38 2.26 13.17
CA THR A 10 -2.49 3.35 12.79
C THR A 10 -1.64 2.97 11.57
N ARG A 11 -1.11 1.76 11.55
CA ARG A 11 -0.34 1.25 10.42
C ARG A 11 -1.18 1.07 9.17
N GLN A 12 -2.42 0.60 9.31
CA GLN A 12 -3.34 0.52 8.17
C GLN A 12 -3.55 1.89 7.52
N ASP A 13 -3.83 2.91 8.33
CA ASP A 13 -4.06 4.26 7.81
C ASP A 13 -2.80 4.81 7.14
N MET A 14 -1.64 4.59 7.72
CA MET A 14 -0.37 5.01 7.15
C MET A 14 -0.14 4.37 5.78
N TYR A 15 -0.37 3.07 5.66
CA TYR A 15 -0.15 2.37 4.39
C TYR A 15 -1.21 2.70 3.34
N ARG A 16 -2.44 3.01 3.74
CA ARG A 16 -3.45 3.53 2.81
C ARG A 16 -3.00 4.85 2.18
N LYS A 17 -2.50 5.76 3.00
CA LYS A 17 -1.98 7.05 2.53
C LYS A 17 -0.76 6.85 1.64
N LEU A 18 0.15 5.99 2.03
CA LEU A 18 1.34 5.68 1.23
C LEU A 18 0.94 5.13 -0.13
N ALA A 19 -0.01 4.21 -0.19
CA ALA A 19 -0.47 3.62 -1.44
C ALA A 19 -1.11 4.66 -2.34
N ALA A 20 -1.93 5.55 -1.79
CA ALA A 20 -2.56 6.63 -2.56
C ALA A 20 -1.53 7.59 -3.13
N HIS A 21 -0.54 8.00 -2.34
CA HIS A 21 0.56 8.84 -2.80
C HIS A 21 1.39 8.16 -3.88
N TRP A 22 1.72 6.91 -3.70
CA TRP A 22 2.46 6.13 -4.68
C TRP A 22 1.69 6.05 -6.00
N LYS A 23 0.40 5.75 -5.93
CA LYS A 23 -0.44 5.62 -7.13
C LYS A 23 -0.50 6.92 -7.91
N ALA A 24 -0.73 8.04 -7.24
CA ALA A 24 -0.80 9.36 -7.86
C ALA A 24 0.54 9.71 -8.52
N TRP A 25 1.65 9.49 -7.82
CA TRP A 25 2.98 9.77 -8.36
C TRP A 25 3.32 8.85 -9.54
N ALA A 26 2.98 7.57 -9.44
CA ALA A 26 3.26 6.59 -10.48
C ALA A 26 2.47 6.88 -11.77
N ASP A 27 1.25 7.38 -11.65
CA ASP A 27 0.43 7.73 -12.80
C ASP A 27 0.96 8.98 -13.53
N ASP A 28 1.57 9.91 -12.79
CA ASP A 28 2.08 11.17 -13.34
C ASP A 28 3.54 11.08 -13.84
N SER A 29 4.26 10.04 -13.45
CA SER A 29 5.70 9.92 -13.71
C SER A 29 6.01 8.71 -14.57
N GLN A 30 7.05 8.83 -15.40
CA GLN A 30 7.56 7.67 -16.15
C GLN A 30 8.47 6.85 -15.22
N ILE A 31 7.90 5.87 -14.56
CA ILE A 31 8.62 5.04 -13.61
C ILE A 31 9.08 3.76 -14.29
N PRO A 32 10.34 3.34 -14.10
CA PRO A 32 10.82 2.06 -14.63
C PRO A 32 9.93 0.90 -14.19
N GLU A 33 9.68 -0.05 -15.08
CA GLU A 33 8.82 -1.20 -14.79
C GLU A 33 9.31 -1.99 -13.60
N ILE A 34 10.64 -2.15 -13.46
CA ILE A 34 11.22 -2.89 -12.35
C ILE A 34 10.87 -2.25 -11.00
N GLN A 35 10.78 -0.92 -10.94
CA GLN A 35 10.38 -0.22 -9.73
C GLN A 35 8.89 -0.44 -9.44
N ARG A 36 8.05 -0.44 -10.47
CA ARG A 36 6.62 -0.75 -10.33
C ARG A 36 6.40 -2.16 -9.79
N ILE A 37 7.15 -3.13 -10.32
CA ILE A 37 7.09 -4.52 -9.87
C ILE A 37 7.51 -4.62 -8.40
N GLY A 38 8.62 -3.99 -8.03
CA GLY A 38 9.09 -3.97 -6.64
C GLY A 38 8.08 -3.40 -5.68
N MET A 39 7.46 -2.27 -6.02
CA MET A 39 6.45 -1.65 -5.17
C MET A 39 5.16 -2.48 -5.11
N SER A 40 4.79 -3.17 -6.19
CA SER A 40 3.66 -4.09 -6.18
C SER A 40 3.88 -5.23 -5.18
N PHE A 41 5.06 -5.81 -5.15
CA PHE A 41 5.41 -6.84 -4.15
C PHE A 41 5.38 -6.28 -2.73
N PHE A 42 5.89 -5.07 -2.53
CA PHE A 42 5.87 -4.41 -1.22
C PHE A 42 4.42 -4.23 -0.73
N PHE A 43 3.55 -3.68 -1.57
CA PHE A 43 2.14 -3.47 -1.19
C PHE A 43 1.38 -4.78 -1.01
N ARG A 44 1.73 -5.82 -1.77
CA ARG A 44 1.13 -7.14 -1.58
C ARG A 44 1.50 -7.71 -0.21
N HIS A 45 2.76 -7.58 0.19
CA HIS A 45 3.22 -8.02 1.50
C HIS A 45 2.51 -7.26 2.63
N ILE A 46 2.48 -5.94 2.53
CA ILE A 46 1.81 -5.08 3.52
C ILE A 46 0.30 -5.35 3.54
N GLY A 47 -0.30 -5.54 2.38
CA GLY A 47 -1.73 -5.84 2.28
C GLY A 47 -2.11 -7.14 2.98
N LYS A 48 -1.29 -8.18 2.83
CA LYS A 48 -1.50 -9.45 3.53
C LYS A 48 -1.37 -9.28 5.04
N ARG A 49 -0.37 -8.53 5.48
CA ARG A 49 -0.11 -8.34 6.91
C ARG A 49 -1.19 -7.52 7.61
N PHE A 50 -1.72 -6.49 6.93
CA PHE A 50 -2.65 -5.53 7.54
C PHE A 50 -4.07 -5.62 6.98
N GLY A 51 -4.38 -6.64 6.19
CA GLY A 51 -5.73 -6.84 5.68
C GLY A 51 -6.16 -5.81 4.63
N LEU A 52 -5.23 -5.29 3.83
CA LEU A 52 -5.49 -4.23 2.86
C LEU A 52 -5.42 -4.70 1.41
N LEU A 53 -5.34 -6.02 1.16
CA LEU A 53 -5.17 -6.54 -0.20
C LEU A 53 -6.28 -6.09 -1.15
N THR A 54 -7.54 -6.18 -0.72
CA THR A 54 -8.68 -5.78 -1.55
C THR A 54 -8.61 -4.29 -1.88
N GLU A 55 -8.33 -3.46 -0.88
CA GLU A 55 -8.19 -2.02 -1.07
C GLU A 55 -7.06 -1.70 -2.05
N PHE A 56 -5.92 -2.36 -1.91
CA PHE A 56 -4.77 -2.12 -2.78
C PHE A 56 -5.03 -2.59 -4.22
N LYS A 57 -5.79 -3.67 -4.41
CA LYS A 57 -6.22 -4.09 -5.74
C LYS A 57 -7.17 -3.07 -6.36
N ASP A 58 -8.09 -2.54 -5.56
CA ASP A 58 -9.08 -1.58 -6.03
C ASP A 58 -8.43 -0.28 -6.53
N ILE A 59 -7.39 0.19 -5.84
CA ILE A 59 -6.68 1.40 -6.26
C ILE A 59 -5.58 1.14 -7.30
N GLY A 60 -5.23 -0.12 -7.54
CA GLY A 60 -4.31 -0.49 -8.61
C GLY A 60 -2.84 -0.47 -8.25
N VAL A 61 -2.47 -0.58 -6.97
CA VAL A 61 -1.05 -0.68 -6.58
C VAL A 61 -0.54 -2.12 -6.56
N ILE A 62 -1.44 -3.08 -6.68
CA ILE A 62 -1.09 -4.48 -6.89
C ILE A 62 -1.90 -5.10 -7.99
#